data_4f859c9f5030bfe880b10fa96da256b2
#
_entry.id   4f859c9f5030bfe880b10fa96da256b2
#
_cell.length_a   1.000
_cell.length_b   1.000
_cell.length_c   1.000
_cell.angle_alpha   90.00
_cell.angle_beta   90.00
_cell.angle_gamma   90.00
#
_symmetry.space_group_name_H-M   'P 1'
#
loop_
_entity.id
_entity.type
_entity.pdbx_description
1 polymer ?
#
loop_
_entity_poly.entity_id
_entity_poly.type
_entity_poly.pdbx_seq_one_letter_code
_entity_poly.pdbx_strand_id
1 'polypeptide(L)'
;TGMAFSYDENGKATKVPVPEDSVIEEMTSAFMEAVATTDDALMEKFFEGEKFTKEEILKGLCIGIFDGSIYPVYAVSGLTCAGVDQLLYGLAWSAPGAFGYAGEKCTYENGEEGILPCDENGPLAAVCFKTIADPFVGKMSFFKVVSGKLAPDTAAYNFRTGEIEKMGKIVFVKGAKQEDAPAIIAGDIGVVTKMAGVKTGDTLCDPKNILKLAGVDFPKPCLSMAVKVSKKGEEEKVAAGLTRLMEEDPTI
;
A
#
# COMPACT_ATOMS: atom_id res chain seq x y z
N THR A 1 16.29 22.37 12.77
CA THR A 1 17.67 22.37 12.23
C THR A 1 18.24 23.78 12.00
N GLY A 2 17.44 24.86 12.07
CA GLY A 2 17.88 26.24 11.82
C GLY A 2 18.35 26.50 10.37
N MET A 3 17.96 25.63 9.43
CA MET A 3 18.30 25.76 8.01
C MET A 3 17.05 25.62 7.16
N ALA A 4 16.96 26.42 6.11
CA ALA A 4 15.96 26.35 5.06
C ALA A 4 16.57 25.76 3.77
N PHE A 5 15.71 25.33 2.84
CA PHE A 5 16.12 24.88 1.52
C PHE A 5 15.66 25.90 0.48
N SER A 6 16.59 26.40 -0.34
CA SER A 6 16.30 27.17 -1.53
C SER A 6 16.52 26.29 -2.76
N TYR A 7 15.65 26.39 -3.75
CA TYR A 7 15.73 25.59 -4.98
C TYR A 7 15.96 26.49 -6.18
N ASP A 8 16.87 26.10 -7.06
CA ASP A 8 17.09 26.78 -8.35
C ASP A 8 16.05 26.36 -9.42
N GLU A 9 16.15 26.90 -10.61
CA GLU A 9 15.25 26.63 -11.74
C GLU A 9 15.22 25.14 -12.16
N ASN A 10 16.27 24.40 -11.82
CA ASN A 10 16.42 22.97 -12.12
C ASN A 10 16.05 22.07 -10.92
N GLY A 11 15.50 22.64 -9.84
CA GLY A 11 15.12 21.91 -8.64
C GLY A 11 16.28 21.48 -7.74
N LYS A 12 17.49 22.02 -7.94
CA LYS A 12 18.64 21.71 -7.09
C LYS A 12 18.56 22.46 -5.77
N ALA A 13 18.57 21.70 -4.67
CA ALA A 13 18.49 22.23 -3.33
C ALA A 13 19.83 22.86 -2.85
N THR A 14 19.74 23.99 -2.20
CA THR A 14 20.84 24.64 -1.47
C THR A 14 20.37 24.97 -0.05
N LYS A 15 21.16 24.58 0.95
CA LYS A 15 20.87 24.93 2.35
C LYS A 15 21.22 26.39 2.61
N VAL A 16 20.28 27.13 3.14
CA VAL A 16 20.43 28.54 3.53
C VAL A 16 20.03 28.74 4.99
N PRO A 17 20.55 29.75 5.69
CA PRO A 17 20.04 30.10 7.02
C PRO A 17 18.54 30.39 6.95
N VAL A 18 17.81 30.02 8.02
CA VAL A 18 16.39 30.37 8.15
C VAL A 18 16.31 31.92 8.24
N PRO A 19 15.48 32.60 7.44
CA PRO A 19 15.26 34.04 7.57
C PRO A 19 14.74 34.38 8.98
N GLU A 20 15.16 35.50 9.52
CA GLU A 20 14.59 36.06 10.76
C GLU A 20 13.18 36.59 10.43
N ASP A 21 12.16 35.78 10.68
CA ASP A 21 10.78 36.11 10.42
C ASP A 21 9.91 35.58 11.57
N SER A 22 9.06 36.44 12.12
CA SER A 22 8.12 36.10 13.20
C SER A 22 7.16 34.97 12.85
N VAL A 23 6.83 34.80 11.56
CA VAL A 23 5.97 33.71 11.09
C VAL A 23 6.60 32.32 11.34
N ILE A 24 7.92 32.22 11.20
CA ILE A 24 8.64 30.95 11.44
C ILE A 24 8.64 30.56 12.92
N GLU A 25 8.74 31.54 13.82
CA GLU A 25 8.64 31.29 15.26
C GLU A 25 7.23 30.81 15.63
N GLU A 26 6.20 31.49 15.11
CA GLU A 26 4.81 31.11 15.32
C GLU A 26 4.51 29.72 14.77
N MET A 27 4.94 29.40 13.55
CA MET A 27 4.80 28.08 12.95
C MET A 27 5.54 27.00 13.75
N THR A 28 6.71 27.30 14.27
CA THR A 28 7.49 26.36 15.10
C THR A 28 6.78 26.08 16.41
N SER A 29 6.22 27.11 17.04
CA SER A 29 5.43 26.95 18.28
C SER A 29 4.19 26.10 18.04
N ALA A 30 3.41 26.40 17.00
CA ALA A 30 2.23 25.61 16.63
C ALA A 30 2.57 24.16 16.28
N PHE A 31 3.71 23.93 15.62
CA PHE A 31 4.21 22.59 15.33
C PHE A 31 4.55 21.81 16.63
N MET A 32 5.25 22.45 17.57
CA MET A 32 5.61 21.80 18.85
C MET A 32 4.38 21.52 19.71
N GLU A 33 3.40 22.41 19.69
CA GLU A 33 2.10 22.19 20.35
C GLU A 33 1.35 21.00 19.74
N ALA A 34 1.28 20.93 18.41
CA ALA A 34 0.66 19.80 17.70
C ALA A 34 1.35 18.46 18.04
N VAL A 35 2.68 18.44 18.14
CA VAL A 35 3.42 17.26 18.57
C VAL A 35 3.13 16.91 20.04
N ALA A 36 3.05 17.91 20.92
CA ALA A 36 2.76 17.73 22.33
C ALA A 36 1.40 17.05 22.57
N THR A 37 0.38 17.41 21.77
CA THR A 37 -0.99 16.86 21.91
C THR A 37 -1.10 15.36 21.63
N THR A 38 -0.08 14.72 21.05
CA THR A 38 -0.12 13.31 20.67
C THR A 38 0.23 12.32 21.79
N ASP A 39 0.82 12.80 22.90
CA ASP A 39 1.29 11.94 24.00
C ASP A 39 1.29 12.76 25.29
N ASP A 40 0.71 12.22 26.38
CA ASP A 40 0.57 12.92 27.66
C ASP A 40 1.92 13.37 28.24
N ALA A 41 2.97 12.55 28.09
CA ALA A 41 4.30 12.89 28.59
C ALA A 41 4.95 14.04 27.77
N LEU A 42 4.65 14.14 26.47
CA LEU A 42 5.08 15.27 25.65
C LEU A 42 4.30 16.54 26.01
N MET A 43 3.02 16.41 26.34
CA MET A 43 2.20 17.54 26.78
C MET A 43 2.70 18.10 28.10
N GLU A 44 3.05 17.25 29.07
CA GLU A 44 3.63 17.67 30.36
C GLU A 44 4.93 18.46 30.17
N LYS A 45 5.86 17.93 29.38
CA LYS A 45 7.10 18.64 29.00
C LYS A 45 6.87 19.98 28.31
N PHE A 46 5.86 20.05 27.44
CA PHE A 46 5.52 21.28 26.74
C PHE A 46 5.08 22.39 27.72
N PHE A 47 4.24 22.03 28.70
CA PHE A 47 3.80 22.98 29.74
C PHE A 47 4.92 23.38 30.69
N GLU A 48 5.90 22.51 30.94
CA GLU A 48 7.09 22.81 31.72
C GLU A 48 8.11 23.68 30.95
N GLY A 49 7.88 23.91 29.65
CA GLY A 49 8.78 24.71 28.81
C GLY A 49 10.05 23.95 28.43
N GLU A 50 10.06 22.63 28.57
CA GLU A 50 11.19 21.79 28.17
C GLU A 50 11.27 21.63 26.64
N LYS A 51 12.50 21.50 26.13
CA LYS A 51 12.72 21.25 24.70
C LYS A 51 12.59 19.76 24.39
N PHE A 52 11.84 19.45 23.35
CA PHE A 52 11.76 18.08 22.83
C PHE A 52 13.06 17.65 22.16
N THR A 53 13.43 16.40 22.37
CA THR A 53 14.48 15.74 21.60
C THR A 53 13.98 15.44 20.18
N LYS A 54 14.90 15.14 19.28
CA LYS A 54 14.53 14.75 17.90
C LYS A 54 13.69 13.48 17.86
N GLU A 55 14.00 12.53 18.73
CA GLU A 55 13.30 11.25 18.88
C GLU A 55 11.86 11.45 19.37
N GLU A 56 11.65 12.34 20.34
CA GLU A 56 10.33 12.70 20.84
C GLU A 56 9.47 13.38 19.77
N ILE A 57 10.04 14.31 19.01
CA ILE A 57 9.36 14.96 17.88
C ILE A 57 8.94 13.91 16.84
N LEU A 58 9.84 13.01 16.46
CA LEU A 58 9.52 11.97 15.46
C LEU A 58 8.45 11.01 15.98
N LYS A 59 8.52 10.60 17.26
CA LYS A 59 7.50 9.75 17.88
C LYS A 59 6.13 10.42 17.84
N GLY A 60 6.02 11.66 18.30
CA GLY A 60 4.75 12.39 18.28
C GLY A 60 4.21 12.61 16.87
N LEU A 61 5.08 12.95 15.91
CA LEU A 61 4.69 13.06 14.50
C LEU A 61 4.15 11.72 13.94
N CYS A 62 4.82 10.60 14.20
CA CYS A 62 4.35 9.29 13.74
C CYS A 62 2.99 8.95 14.33
N ILE A 63 2.77 9.20 15.64
CA ILE A 63 1.47 8.99 16.29
C ILE A 63 0.40 9.87 15.64
N GLY A 64 0.64 11.18 15.55
CA GLY A 64 -0.35 12.13 15.02
C GLY A 64 -0.67 11.95 13.55
N ILE A 65 0.29 11.48 12.73
CA ILE A 65 0.04 11.13 11.32
C ILE A 65 -0.76 9.83 11.22
N PHE A 66 -0.49 8.86 12.08
CA PHE A 66 -1.17 7.58 12.09
C PHE A 66 -2.64 7.70 12.53
N ASP A 67 -2.93 8.47 13.58
CA ASP A 67 -4.29 8.68 14.07
C ASP A 67 -5.06 9.78 13.31
N GLY A 68 -4.38 10.52 12.43
CA GLY A 68 -4.97 11.58 11.63
C GLY A 68 -5.17 12.90 12.37
N SER A 69 -4.49 13.13 13.49
CA SER A 69 -4.48 14.41 14.21
C SER A 69 -3.47 15.41 13.61
N ILE A 70 -2.43 14.91 12.93
CA ILE A 70 -1.41 15.72 12.26
C ILE A 70 -1.40 15.42 10.75
N TYR A 71 -1.48 16.47 9.93
CA TYR A 71 -1.40 16.40 8.47
C TYR A 71 -0.15 17.14 7.98
N PRO A 72 0.94 16.43 7.61
CA PRO A 72 2.13 17.08 7.07
C PRO A 72 1.86 17.64 5.67
N VAL A 73 2.22 18.89 5.44
CA VAL A 73 2.07 19.56 4.14
C VAL A 73 3.46 19.88 3.56
N TYR A 74 3.69 19.46 2.32
CA TYR A 74 4.95 19.68 1.61
C TYR A 74 4.71 20.52 0.36
N ALA A 75 5.46 21.61 0.19
CA ALA A 75 5.49 22.37 -1.04
C ALA A 75 6.47 21.73 -2.03
N VAL A 76 5.96 21.22 -3.14
CA VAL A 76 6.76 20.51 -4.15
C VAL A 76 6.38 20.91 -5.56
N SER A 77 7.34 20.83 -6.47
CA SER A 77 7.11 21.00 -7.91
C SER A 77 7.37 19.67 -8.63
N GLY A 78 6.34 19.08 -9.22
CA GLY A 78 6.49 17.87 -10.04
C GLY A 78 7.26 18.09 -11.34
N LEU A 79 7.31 19.34 -11.84
CA LEU A 79 8.02 19.68 -13.08
C LEU A 79 9.54 19.81 -12.87
N THR A 80 9.95 20.52 -11.83
CA THR A 80 11.38 20.77 -11.53
C THR A 80 11.95 19.84 -10.48
N CYS A 81 11.13 19.00 -9.87
CA CYS A 81 11.46 18.16 -8.71
C CYS A 81 11.89 18.95 -7.46
N ALA A 82 11.67 20.28 -7.40
CA ALA A 82 11.94 21.06 -6.21
C ALA A 82 11.10 20.57 -5.02
N GLY A 83 11.72 20.34 -3.87
CA GLY A 83 11.08 19.86 -2.63
C GLY A 83 10.73 18.38 -2.59
N VAL A 84 10.85 17.63 -3.70
CA VAL A 84 10.54 16.20 -3.76
C VAL A 84 11.45 15.37 -2.86
N ASP A 85 12.71 15.76 -2.73
CA ASP A 85 13.68 15.16 -1.81
C ASP A 85 13.21 15.27 -0.34
N GLN A 86 12.66 16.43 0.05
CA GLN A 86 12.13 16.65 1.39
C GLN A 86 10.82 15.87 1.63
N LEU A 87 9.96 15.76 0.62
CA LEU A 87 8.77 14.92 0.67
C LEU A 87 9.14 13.45 0.88
N LEU A 88 10.07 12.91 0.08
CA LEU A 88 10.53 11.52 0.20
C LEU A 88 11.18 11.26 1.56
N TYR A 89 12.00 12.20 2.05
CA TYR A 89 12.59 12.14 3.37
C TYR A 89 11.50 12.13 4.47
N GLY A 90 10.51 13.02 4.37
CA GLY A 90 9.39 13.08 5.29
C GLY A 90 8.59 11.77 5.32
N LEU A 91 8.24 11.22 4.16
CA LEU A 91 7.55 9.93 4.04
C LEU A 91 8.35 8.78 4.67
N ALA A 92 9.66 8.72 4.43
CA ALA A 92 10.52 7.67 4.97
C ALA A 92 10.60 7.67 6.50
N TRP A 93 10.41 8.83 7.14
CA TRP A 93 10.53 8.96 8.59
C TRP A 93 9.19 8.98 9.33
N SER A 94 8.12 9.47 8.70
CA SER A 94 6.84 9.71 9.38
C SER A 94 5.73 8.76 8.94
N ALA A 95 5.83 8.13 7.75
CA ALA A 95 4.83 7.17 7.34
C ALA A 95 5.00 5.85 8.11
N PRO A 96 3.91 5.31 8.70
CA PRO A 96 3.97 4.03 9.38
C PRO A 96 4.30 2.91 8.38
N GLY A 97 5.25 2.05 8.74
CA GLY A 97 5.54 0.83 7.98
C GLY A 97 4.46 -0.23 8.20
N ALA A 98 4.41 -1.22 7.32
CA ALA A 98 3.45 -2.32 7.41
C ALA A 98 3.50 -3.07 8.77
N PHE A 99 4.68 -3.18 9.37
CA PHE A 99 4.88 -3.81 10.70
C PHE A 99 4.43 -2.93 11.88
N GLY A 100 4.22 -1.63 11.66
CA GLY A 100 3.70 -0.70 12.67
C GLY A 100 2.17 -0.65 12.71
N TYR A 101 1.51 -1.30 11.78
CA TYR A 101 0.06 -1.36 11.68
C TYR A 101 -0.50 -2.51 12.53
N ALA A 102 -1.68 -2.29 13.15
CA ALA A 102 -2.32 -3.29 14.01
C ALA A 102 -2.64 -4.62 13.32
N GLY A 103 -2.73 -4.60 11.99
CA GLY A 103 -3.00 -5.76 11.15
C GLY A 103 -4.26 -5.60 10.29
N GLU A 104 -4.52 -6.58 9.45
CA GLU A 104 -5.68 -6.59 8.56
C GLU A 104 -6.83 -7.42 9.15
N LYS A 105 -8.05 -6.94 8.94
CA LYS A 105 -9.26 -7.69 9.35
C LYS A 105 -9.36 -9.00 8.58
N CYS A 106 -9.64 -10.07 9.29
CA CYS A 106 -9.86 -11.38 8.70
C CYS A 106 -11.03 -12.11 9.36
N THR A 107 -11.58 -13.09 8.64
CA THR A 107 -12.58 -14.02 9.15
C THR A 107 -12.00 -15.43 9.02
N TYR A 108 -11.91 -16.16 10.11
CA TYR A 108 -11.42 -17.54 10.13
C TYR A 108 -12.50 -18.52 9.60
N GLU A 109 -12.08 -19.74 9.28
CA GLU A 109 -12.98 -20.81 8.76
C GLU A 109 -14.18 -21.07 9.69
N ASN A 110 -13.99 -20.94 11.00
CA ASN A 110 -15.04 -21.09 12.01
C ASN A 110 -16.02 -19.90 12.09
N GLY A 111 -15.82 -18.86 11.27
CA GLY A 111 -16.64 -17.64 11.25
C GLY A 111 -16.23 -16.57 12.28
N GLU A 112 -15.20 -16.80 13.09
CA GLU A 112 -14.68 -15.81 14.02
C GLU A 112 -13.95 -14.68 13.26
N GLU A 113 -14.20 -13.44 13.67
CA GLU A 113 -13.48 -12.29 13.17
C GLU A 113 -12.22 -12.04 13.98
N GLY A 114 -11.16 -11.62 13.32
CA GLY A 114 -9.89 -11.31 13.94
C GLY A 114 -9.12 -10.23 13.21
N ILE A 115 -7.98 -9.85 13.79
CA ILE A 115 -6.99 -8.97 13.18
C ILE A 115 -5.72 -9.78 12.98
N LEU A 116 -5.28 -9.91 11.74
CA LEU A 116 -4.06 -10.62 11.38
C LEU A 116 -2.90 -9.63 11.33
N PRO A 117 -1.90 -9.73 12.23
CA PRO A 117 -0.75 -8.83 12.21
C PRO A 117 0.13 -9.09 10.98
N CYS A 118 0.88 -8.06 10.57
CA CYS A 118 1.91 -8.19 9.57
C CYS A 118 3.13 -8.91 10.20
N ASP A 119 3.27 -10.21 9.90
CA ASP A 119 4.36 -11.05 10.43
C ASP A 119 4.94 -11.92 9.31
N GLU A 120 6.21 -11.73 9.01
CA GLU A 120 6.94 -12.51 7.98
C GLU A 120 7.04 -13.99 8.33
N ASN A 121 7.05 -14.35 9.62
CA ASN A 121 7.14 -15.71 10.12
C ASN A 121 5.77 -16.35 10.41
N GLY A 122 4.69 -15.60 10.23
CA GLY A 122 3.33 -16.06 10.43
C GLY A 122 2.85 -17.01 9.33
N PRO A 123 1.64 -17.56 9.46
CA PRO A 123 1.01 -18.34 8.40
C PRO A 123 0.71 -17.47 7.20
N LEU A 124 0.79 -18.04 5.99
CA LEU A 124 0.50 -17.31 4.77
C LEU A 124 -0.91 -16.71 4.81
N ALA A 125 -1.01 -15.43 4.50
CA ALA A 125 -2.25 -14.76 4.12
C ALA A 125 -1.95 -13.64 3.12
N ALA A 126 -2.55 -13.72 1.93
CA ALA A 126 -2.36 -12.77 0.85
C ALA A 126 -3.69 -12.48 0.14
N VAL A 127 -3.91 -11.26 -0.28
CA VAL A 127 -5.07 -10.86 -1.07
C VAL A 127 -4.67 -10.49 -2.49
N CYS A 128 -5.37 -11.05 -3.48
CA CYS A 128 -5.26 -10.65 -4.86
C CYS A 128 -6.10 -9.38 -5.06
N PHE A 129 -5.46 -8.22 -5.12
CA PHE A 129 -6.19 -6.93 -5.22
C PHE A 129 -6.33 -6.43 -6.67
N LYS A 130 -5.60 -7.03 -7.63
CA LYS A 130 -5.64 -6.64 -9.04
C LYS A 130 -5.22 -7.79 -9.95
N THR A 131 -5.86 -7.89 -11.10
CA THR A 131 -5.48 -8.79 -12.19
C THR A 131 -5.27 -7.99 -13.48
N ILE A 132 -4.24 -8.36 -14.25
CA ILE A 132 -3.97 -7.81 -15.59
C ILE A 132 -3.83 -8.99 -16.56
N ALA A 133 -4.48 -8.91 -17.70
CA ALA A 133 -4.34 -9.87 -18.79
C ALA A 133 -3.30 -9.36 -19.83
N ASP A 134 -2.01 -9.55 -19.52
CA ASP A 134 -0.93 -9.14 -20.41
C ASP A 134 -0.88 -10.02 -21.67
N PRO A 135 -0.77 -9.44 -22.89
CA PRO A 135 -0.76 -10.20 -24.14
C PRO A 135 0.43 -11.16 -24.29
N PHE A 136 1.55 -10.91 -23.61
CA PHE A 136 2.80 -11.66 -23.74
C PHE A 136 3.04 -12.61 -22.56
N VAL A 137 2.79 -12.14 -21.34
CA VAL A 137 3.02 -12.88 -20.08
C VAL A 137 1.79 -13.73 -19.72
N GLY A 138 0.62 -13.33 -20.16
CA GLY A 138 -0.66 -13.89 -19.78
C GLY A 138 -1.22 -13.24 -18.52
N LYS A 139 -1.98 -13.99 -17.75
CA LYS A 139 -2.60 -13.49 -16.52
C LYS A 139 -1.55 -13.16 -15.46
N MET A 140 -1.59 -11.94 -14.95
CA MET A 140 -0.75 -11.39 -13.89
C MET A 140 -1.63 -11.06 -12.69
N SER A 141 -1.48 -11.77 -11.58
CA SER A 141 -2.24 -11.56 -10.35
C SER A 141 -1.37 -10.82 -9.34
N PHE A 142 -1.82 -9.64 -8.92
CA PHE A 142 -1.12 -8.78 -7.98
C PHE A 142 -1.58 -9.09 -6.56
N PHE A 143 -0.65 -9.43 -5.69
CA PHE A 143 -0.91 -9.78 -4.31
C PHE A 143 -0.28 -8.78 -3.35
N LYS A 144 -1.04 -8.42 -2.30
CA LYS A 144 -0.51 -7.90 -1.05
C LYS A 144 -0.41 -9.07 -0.08
N VAL A 145 0.79 -9.38 0.39
CA VAL A 145 1.00 -10.38 1.43
C VAL A 145 0.87 -9.70 2.78
N VAL A 146 -0.07 -10.15 3.59
CA VAL A 146 -0.35 -9.62 4.93
C VAL A 146 0.47 -10.34 5.98
N SER A 147 0.56 -11.67 5.87
CA SER A 147 1.30 -12.52 6.81
C SER A 147 2.03 -13.63 6.07
N GLY A 148 3.12 -14.09 6.62
CA GLY A 148 3.96 -15.12 6.03
C GLY A 148 4.67 -14.68 4.76
N LYS A 149 4.82 -15.61 3.84
CA LYS A 149 5.46 -15.38 2.54
C LYS A 149 4.81 -16.21 1.44
N LEU A 150 4.73 -15.65 0.26
CA LEU A 150 4.28 -16.31 -0.96
C LEU A 150 5.52 -16.64 -1.81
N ALA A 151 5.84 -17.91 -1.95
CA ALA A 151 7.02 -18.43 -2.67
C ALA A 151 6.59 -19.52 -3.68
N PRO A 152 7.41 -19.88 -4.67
CA PRO A 152 7.03 -20.84 -5.71
C PRO A 152 6.63 -22.23 -5.18
N ASP A 153 7.14 -22.63 -4.02
CA ASP A 153 6.87 -23.90 -3.34
C ASP A 153 5.79 -23.80 -2.26
N THR A 154 5.18 -22.63 -2.09
CA THR A 154 4.13 -22.42 -1.09
C THR A 154 2.84 -23.12 -1.51
N ALA A 155 2.29 -23.95 -0.64
CA ALA A 155 0.94 -24.46 -0.78
C ALA A 155 -0.04 -23.34 -0.37
N ALA A 156 -0.64 -22.66 -1.34
CA ALA A 156 -1.57 -21.58 -1.11
C ALA A 156 -3.00 -22.04 -1.34
N TYR A 157 -3.79 -22.09 -0.27
CA TYR A 157 -5.20 -22.44 -0.33
C TYR A 157 -6.02 -21.20 -0.74
N ASN A 158 -6.80 -21.33 -1.80
CA ASN A 158 -7.71 -20.27 -2.25
C ASN A 158 -9.04 -20.41 -1.51
N PHE A 159 -9.34 -19.44 -0.65
CA PHE A 159 -10.55 -19.47 0.17
C PHE A 159 -11.85 -19.56 -0.65
N ARG A 160 -11.92 -18.91 -1.84
CA ARG A 160 -13.11 -18.91 -2.68
C ARG A 160 -13.34 -20.25 -3.40
N THR A 161 -12.28 -20.88 -3.92
CA THR A 161 -12.42 -22.11 -4.70
C THR A 161 -12.36 -23.37 -3.82
N GLY A 162 -11.77 -23.27 -2.62
CA GLY A 162 -11.52 -24.41 -1.75
C GLY A 162 -10.38 -25.31 -2.21
N GLU A 163 -9.52 -24.83 -3.10
CA GLU A 163 -8.45 -25.61 -3.73
C GLU A 163 -7.07 -25.02 -3.45
N ILE A 164 -6.03 -25.84 -3.57
CA ILE A 164 -4.64 -25.42 -3.52
C ILE A 164 -4.24 -24.87 -4.89
N GLU A 165 -3.83 -23.60 -4.92
CA GLU A 165 -3.39 -22.96 -6.14
C GLU A 165 -1.96 -23.34 -6.51
N LYS A 166 -1.74 -23.53 -7.80
CA LYS A 166 -0.42 -23.79 -8.36
C LYS A 166 0.31 -22.48 -8.59
N MET A 167 1.42 -22.29 -7.88
CA MET A 167 2.22 -21.05 -8.02
C MET A 167 2.86 -20.97 -9.41
N GLY A 168 2.71 -19.79 -10.02
CA GLY A 168 3.45 -19.41 -11.20
C GLY A 168 4.78 -18.71 -10.84
N LYS A 169 5.36 -18.06 -11.83
CA LYS A 169 6.56 -17.24 -11.62
C LYS A 169 6.22 -16.00 -10.78
N ILE A 170 7.09 -15.67 -9.83
CA ILE A 170 6.94 -14.49 -8.97
C ILE A 170 7.83 -13.37 -9.50
N VAL A 171 7.28 -12.18 -9.62
CA VAL A 171 8.00 -10.98 -10.09
C VAL A 171 7.61 -9.74 -9.30
N PHE A 172 8.53 -8.80 -9.15
CA PHE A 172 8.23 -7.42 -8.80
C PHE A 172 8.08 -6.59 -10.06
N VAL A 173 7.06 -5.72 -10.09
CA VAL A 173 6.78 -4.84 -11.22
C VAL A 173 7.12 -3.40 -10.84
N LYS A 174 8.02 -2.77 -11.62
CA LYS A 174 8.42 -1.37 -11.49
C LYS A 174 8.14 -0.64 -12.80
N GLY A 175 6.97 -0.02 -12.92
CA GLY A 175 6.47 0.50 -14.19
C GLY A 175 6.29 -0.64 -15.21
N ALA A 176 6.95 -0.57 -16.37
CA ALA A 176 6.93 -1.63 -17.39
C ALA A 176 7.96 -2.75 -17.15
N LYS A 177 8.87 -2.57 -16.19
CA LYS A 177 9.94 -3.54 -15.92
C LYS A 177 9.48 -4.59 -14.92
N GLN A 178 9.74 -5.86 -15.25
CA GLN A 178 9.51 -7.01 -14.38
C GLN A 178 10.86 -7.54 -13.89
N GLU A 179 10.99 -7.73 -12.59
CA GLU A 179 12.19 -8.28 -11.95
C GLU A 179 11.81 -9.57 -11.23
N ASP A 180 12.55 -10.66 -11.49
CA ASP A 180 12.31 -11.95 -10.85
C ASP A 180 12.51 -11.83 -9.33
N ALA A 181 11.59 -12.39 -8.57
CA ALA A 181 11.64 -12.40 -7.12
C ALA A 181 11.56 -13.84 -6.58
N PRO A 182 12.32 -14.17 -5.53
CA PRO A 182 12.26 -15.49 -4.91
C PRO A 182 10.98 -15.69 -4.11
N ALA A 183 10.41 -14.63 -3.57
CA ALA A 183 9.18 -14.63 -2.78
C ALA A 183 8.64 -13.20 -2.63
N ILE A 184 7.37 -13.09 -2.20
CA ILE A 184 6.75 -11.87 -1.69
C ILE A 184 6.56 -12.08 -0.20
N ILE A 185 7.13 -11.22 0.64
CA ILE A 185 7.06 -11.31 2.10
C ILE A 185 5.90 -10.47 2.66
N ALA A 186 5.54 -10.70 3.92
CA ALA A 186 4.52 -9.90 4.62
C ALA A 186 4.84 -8.40 4.55
N GLY A 187 3.83 -7.59 4.26
CA GLY A 187 3.93 -6.15 4.08
C GLY A 187 4.29 -5.71 2.67
N ASP A 188 4.64 -6.61 1.76
CA ASP A 188 5.06 -6.30 0.40
C ASP A 188 3.99 -6.65 -0.65
N ILE A 189 4.16 -6.06 -1.83
CA ILE A 189 3.30 -6.27 -3.01
C ILE A 189 4.14 -6.88 -4.13
N GLY A 190 3.64 -7.97 -4.69
CA GLY A 190 4.27 -8.61 -5.84
C GLY A 190 3.26 -9.24 -6.78
N VAL A 191 3.73 -9.88 -7.81
CA VAL A 191 2.92 -10.47 -8.87
C VAL A 191 3.24 -11.95 -9.02
N VAL A 192 2.20 -12.77 -9.12
CA VAL A 192 2.31 -14.16 -9.53
C VAL A 192 1.68 -14.30 -10.92
N THR A 193 2.43 -14.88 -11.86
CA THR A 193 1.94 -15.05 -13.23
C THR A 193 1.23 -16.40 -13.42
N LYS A 194 0.32 -16.49 -14.39
CA LYS A 194 -0.33 -17.72 -14.85
C LYS A 194 -1.15 -18.45 -13.80
N MET A 195 -1.75 -17.75 -12.84
CA MET A 195 -2.70 -18.33 -11.87
C MET A 195 -4.11 -18.31 -12.46
N ALA A 196 -4.52 -19.42 -13.08
CA ALA A 196 -5.82 -19.49 -13.77
C ALA A 196 -7.02 -19.44 -12.81
N GLY A 197 -6.91 -20.08 -11.63
CA GLY A 197 -7.99 -20.17 -10.63
C GLY A 197 -8.23 -18.91 -9.83
N VAL A 198 -7.23 -18.05 -9.72
CA VAL A 198 -7.28 -16.84 -8.88
C VAL A 198 -7.99 -15.69 -9.59
N LYS A 199 -8.83 -14.96 -8.87
CA LYS A 199 -9.51 -13.73 -9.30
C LYS A 199 -9.17 -12.57 -8.37
N THR A 200 -9.40 -11.36 -8.85
CA THR A 200 -9.34 -10.15 -8.01
C THR A 200 -10.34 -10.27 -6.85
N GLY A 201 -9.87 -10.01 -5.64
CA GLY A 201 -10.62 -10.21 -4.39
C GLY A 201 -10.37 -11.54 -3.69
N ASP A 202 -9.70 -12.51 -4.33
CA ASP A 202 -9.41 -13.80 -3.70
C ASP A 202 -8.39 -13.68 -2.58
N THR A 203 -8.60 -14.46 -1.52
CA THR A 203 -7.62 -14.65 -0.45
C THR A 203 -6.90 -15.98 -0.66
N LEU A 204 -5.58 -15.93 -0.64
CA LEU A 204 -4.71 -17.10 -0.54
C LEU A 204 -4.20 -17.23 0.89
N CYS A 205 -4.33 -18.38 1.51
CA CYS A 205 -3.91 -18.61 2.89
C CYS A 205 -3.22 -19.96 3.07
N ASP A 206 -2.63 -20.17 4.25
CA ASP A 206 -2.07 -21.46 4.64
C ASP A 206 -3.22 -22.49 4.79
N PRO A 207 -3.13 -23.69 4.15
CA PRO A 207 -4.14 -24.74 4.30
C PRO A 207 -4.39 -25.19 5.74
N LYS A 208 -3.44 -24.95 6.66
CA LYS A 208 -3.57 -25.26 8.09
C LYS A 208 -4.18 -24.13 8.92
N ASN A 209 -4.30 -22.94 8.31
CA ASN A 209 -4.86 -21.76 8.95
C ASN A 209 -5.77 -21.03 7.97
N ILE A 210 -6.90 -21.63 7.67
CA ILE A 210 -7.85 -21.14 6.67
C ILE A 210 -8.51 -19.86 7.18
N LEU A 211 -8.37 -18.79 6.43
CA LEU A 211 -8.98 -17.49 6.71
C LEU A 211 -9.29 -16.73 5.42
N LYS A 212 -10.20 -15.76 5.53
CA LYS A 212 -10.53 -14.80 4.50
C LYS A 212 -10.11 -13.41 4.97
N LEU A 213 -9.29 -12.72 4.20
CA LEU A 213 -8.98 -11.30 4.43
C LEU A 213 -10.18 -10.43 4.01
N ALA A 214 -10.34 -9.27 4.66
CA ALA A 214 -11.28 -8.26 4.18
C ALA A 214 -10.88 -7.87 2.75
N GLY A 215 -11.74 -8.15 1.80
CA GLY A 215 -11.50 -7.85 0.38
C GLY A 215 -11.70 -6.37 0.06
N VAL A 216 -11.60 -6.06 -1.22
CA VAL A 216 -11.95 -4.74 -1.75
C VAL A 216 -13.44 -4.74 -2.10
N ASP A 217 -14.19 -3.79 -1.56
CA ASP A 217 -15.58 -3.57 -1.95
C ASP A 217 -15.62 -2.78 -3.26
N PHE A 218 -15.97 -3.47 -4.34
CA PHE A 218 -16.10 -2.84 -5.64
C PHE A 218 -17.45 -2.13 -5.78
N PRO A 219 -17.51 -0.96 -6.44
CA PRO A 219 -18.77 -0.27 -6.70
C PRO A 219 -19.65 -1.12 -7.64
N LYS A 220 -20.97 -0.98 -7.49
CA LYS A 220 -21.90 -1.63 -8.41
C LYS A 220 -21.84 -0.97 -9.79
N PRO A 221 -21.96 -1.74 -10.89
CA PRO A 221 -22.04 -1.19 -12.24
C PRO A 221 -23.16 -0.16 -12.37
N CYS A 222 -22.88 0.98 -12.98
CA CYS A 222 -23.85 2.07 -13.15
C CYS A 222 -24.43 2.14 -14.57
N LEU A 223 -23.86 1.44 -15.55
CA LEU A 223 -24.25 1.49 -16.95
C LEU A 223 -24.24 0.08 -17.55
N SER A 224 -25.31 -0.25 -18.27
CA SER A 224 -25.40 -1.47 -19.08
C SER A 224 -25.41 -1.13 -20.56
N MET A 225 -24.59 -1.81 -21.35
CA MET A 225 -24.51 -1.62 -22.79
C MET A 225 -24.65 -2.97 -23.51
N ALA A 226 -25.38 -2.95 -24.64
CA ALA A 226 -25.49 -4.11 -25.50
C ALA A 226 -24.23 -4.24 -26.38
N VAL A 227 -23.66 -5.43 -26.41
CA VAL A 227 -22.52 -5.75 -27.28
C VAL A 227 -23.00 -6.56 -28.46
N LYS A 228 -22.60 -6.14 -29.67
CA LYS A 228 -22.94 -6.82 -30.94
C LYS A 228 -21.65 -7.03 -31.73
N VAL A 229 -21.52 -8.24 -32.29
CA VAL A 229 -20.44 -8.53 -33.27
C VAL A 229 -20.60 -7.74 -34.53
N SER A 230 -19.53 -7.19 -35.06
CA SER A 230 -19.55 -6.48 -36.36
C SER A 230 -19.52 -7.42 -37.55
N LYS A 231 -18.93 -8.62 -37.40
CA LYS A 231 -18.84 -9.64 -38.42
C LYS A 231 -19.36 -10.97 -37.91
N LYS A 232 -20.18 -11.63 -38.69
CA LYS A 232 -20.68 -12.98 -38.36
C LYS A 232 -19.50 -13.97 -38.28
N GLY A 233 -19.48 -14.78 -37.22
CA GLY A 233 -18.40 -15.73 -36.91
C GLY A 233 -17.29 -15.20 -35.98
N GLU A 234 -17.43 -14.00 -35.45
CA GLU A 234 -16.50 -13.43 -34.46
C GLU A 234 -17.06 -13.46 -33.02
N GLU A 235 -18.14 -14.19 -32.78
CA GLU A 235 -18.81 -14.29 -31.49
C GLU A 235 -17.89 -14.82 -30.42
N GLU A 236 -17.07 -15.84 -30.71
CA GLU A 236 -16.09 -16.41 -29.78
C GLU A 236 -14.99 -15.42 -29.39
N LYS A 237 -14.56 -14.57 -30.35
CA LYS A 237 -13.54 -13.53 -30.06
C LYS A 237 -14.10 -12.47 -29.12
N VAL A 238 -15.36 -12.08 -29.31
CA VAL A 238 -16.03 -11.12 -28.44
C VAL A 238 -16.20 -11.71 -27.05
N ALA A 239 -16.67 -12.96 -26.94
CA ALA A 239 -16.80 -13.66 -25.67
C ALA A 239 -15.47 -13.75 -24.91
N ALA A 240 -14.38 -14.14 -25.61
CA ALA A 240 -13.05 -14.19 -25.04
C ALA A 240 -12.54 -12.81 -24.59
N GLY A 241 -12.85 -11.75 -25.36
CA GLY A 241 -12.52 -10.37 -25.01
C GLY A 241 -13.26 -9.90 -23.75
N LEU A 242 -14.55 -10.17 -23.66
CA LEU A 242 -15.36 -9.86 -22.47
C LEU A 242 -14.87 -10.63 -21.23
N THR A 243 -14.53 -11.92 -21.37
CA THR A 243 -13.98 -12.70 -20.27
C THR A 243 -12.68 -12.07 -19.74
N ARG A 244 -11.80 -11.59 -20.60
CA ARG A 244 -10.57 -10.89 -20.18
C ARG A 244 -10.87 -9.59 -19.45
N LEU A 245 -11.81 -8.79 -19.95
CA LEU A 245 -12.21 -7.55 -19.28
C LEU A 245 -12.77 -7.83 -17.88
N MET A 246 -13.62 -8.87 -17.73
CA MET A 246 -14.16 -9.29 -16.43
C MET A 246 -13.09 -9.85 -15.48
N GLU A 247 -11.95 -10.37 -15.98
CA GLU A 247 -10.82 -10.77 -15.14
C GLU A 247 -10.06 -9.56 -14.59
N GLU A 248 -9.98 -8.46 -15.35
CA GLU A 248 -9.29 -7.23 -14.97
C GLU A 248 -10.17 -6.31 -14.11
N ASP A 249 -11.45 -6.22 -14.45
CA ASP A 249 -12.41 -5.36 -13.79
C ASP A 249 -13.61 -6.16 -13.26
N PRO A 250 -13.68 -6.39 -11.93
CA PRO A 250 -14.78 -7.13 -11.32
C PRO A 250 -16.13 -6.41 -11.39
N THR A 251 -16.17 -5.18 -11.88
CA THR A 251 -17.43 -4.39 -12.01
C THR A 251 -18.12 -4.54 -13.35
N ILE A 252 -17.54 -5.34 -14.28
CA ILE A 252 -18.11 -5.63 -15.61
C ILE A 252 -18.99 -6.89 -15.56
#